data_950440bf6d08059dc2d78381ba55c2b4
#
_entry.id   950440bf6d08059dc2d78381ba55c2b4
#
_cell.length_a   1.000
_cell.length_b   1.000
_cell.length_c   1.000
_cell.angle_alpha   90.00
_cell.angle_beta   90.00
_cell.angle_gamma   90.00
#
_symmetry.space_group_name_H-M   'P 1'
#
loop_
_entity.id
_entity.type
_entity.pdbx_description
1 polymer ?
#
loop_
_entity_poly.entity_id
_entity_poly.type
_entity_poly.pdbx_seq_one_letter_code
_entity_poly.pdbx_strand_id
1 'polypeptide(L)'
;MKKYLPIAASVLLLAACSEKPGYEITGTVSNSDLNGKYVYLYEYGVKDAAPLDSALVQNGSFALKGTQNAPALRTLRFSEEVVEPVRVAPGENAPFMATFVLENGKLAVVLDSTSTVSGTPENDAQKELQAKIKDLRSGIDKLVADM
;
A
#
# COMPACT_ATOMS: atom_id res chain seq x y z
N MET A 1 -54.12 4.35 46.49
CA MET A 1 -54.00 4.49 45.03
C MET A 1 -52.52 4.36 44.64
N LYS A 2 -52.15 3.21 44.11
CA LYS A 2 -50.79 2.98 43.69
C LYS A 2 -50.63 3.37 42.21
N LYS A 3 -49.92 4.42 41.91
CA LYS A 3 -49.56 4.82 40.54
C LYS A 3 -48.35 3.98 40.11
N TYR A 4 -48.58 3.04 39.23
CA TYR A 4 -47.49 2.35 38.55
C TYR A 4 -47.00 3.18 37.38
N LEU A 5 -45.76 3.65 37.43
CA LEU A 5 -45.06 4.24 36.29
C LEU A 5 -44.54 3.08 35.43
N PRO A 6 -44.81 3.06 34.12
CA PRO A 6 -44.13 2.12 33.26
C PRO A 6 -42.71 2.66 32.97
N ILE A 7 -41.72 1.90 33.40
CA ILE A 7 -40.34 2.12 33.01
C ILE A 7 -40.24 1.69 31.53
N ALA A 8 -40.19 2.67 30.65
CA ALA A 8 -39.84 2.40 29.26
C ALA A 8 -38.35 2.07 29.19
N ALA A 9 -38.07 0.77 29.13
CA ALA A 9 -36.74 0.29 28.81
C ALA A 9 -36.43 0.65 27.35
N SER A 10 -35.70 1.75 27.16
CA SER A 10 -35.12 2.09 25.87
C SER A 10 -34.02 1.07 25.56
N VAL A 11 -34.36 0.07 24.77
CA VAL A 11 -33.36 -0.81 24.14
C VAL A 11 -32.63 0.01 23.11
N LEU A 12 -31.46 0.53 23.47
CA LEU A 12 -30.49 1.05 22.53
C LEU A 12 -29.99 -0.16 21.70
N LEU A 13 -30.61 -0.35 20.55
CA LEU A 13 -30.06 -1.18 19.50
C LEU A 13 -28.79 -0.47 19.02
N LEU A 14 -27.67 -0.83 19.60
CA LEU A 14 -26.35 -0.61 19.00
C LEU A 14 -26.35 -1.41 17.70
N ALA A 15 -26.71 -0.73 16.61
CA ALA A 15 -26.43 -1.23 15.28
C ALA A 15 -24.90 -1.29 15.17
N ALA A 16 -24.33 -2.46 15.48
CA ALA A 16 -22.97 -2.76 15.10
C ALA A 16 -22.93 -2.72 13.58
N CYS A 17 -22.52 -1.60 13.00
CA CYS A 17 -22.10 -1.54 11.62
C CYS A 17 -20.89 -2.48 11.52
N SER A 18 -21.12 -3.75 11.14
CA SER A 18 -20.05 -4.61 10.69
C SER A 18 -19.54 -4.05 9.37
N GLU A 19 -18.49 -3.24 9.43
CA GLU A 19 -17.78 -2.82 8.24
C GLU A 19 -17.30 -4.08 7.52
N LYS A 20 -17.66 -4.22 6.23
CA LYS A 20 -17.12 -5.30 5.42
C LYS A 20 -15.60 -5.19 5.43
N PRO A 21 -14.87 -6.31 5.62
CA PRO A 21 -13.42 -6.27 5.57
C PRO A 21 -12.98 -5.68 4.24
N GLY A 22 -12.13 -4.68 4.30
CA GLY A 22 -11.58 -3.99 3.15
C GLY A 22 -10.11 -3.65 3.36
N TYR A 23 -9.48 -3.13 2.33
CA TYR A 23 -8.13 -2.60 2.45
C TYR A 23 -8.18 -1.08 2.66
N GLU A 24 -7.18 -0.60 3.37
CA GLU A 24 -6.85 0.81 3.51
C GLU A 24 -5.35 0.97 3.25
N ILE A 25 -5.01 1.65 2.15
CA ILE A 25 -3.63 1.99 1.81
C ILE A 25 -3.38 3.42 2.25
N THR A 26 -2.42 3.62 3.13
CA THR A 26 -1.87 4.94 3.47
C THR A 26 -0.48 5.04 2.87
N GLY A 27 -0.28 6.00 1.98
CA GLY A 27 0.97 6.19 1.28
C GLY A 27 1.66 7.50 1.65
N THR A 28 3.00 7.47 1.62
CA THR A 28 3.86 8.64 1.71
C THR A 28 4.76 8.73 0.49
N VAL A 29 5.05 9.95 0.06
CA VAL A 29 5.90 10.25 -1.10
C VAL A 29 6.96 11.25 -0.64
N SER A 30 8.24 10.88 -0.75
CA SER A 30 9.34 11.71 -0.27
C SER A 30 9.65 12.91 -1.16
N ASN A 31 9.35 12.81 -2.46
CA ASN A 31 9.62 13.89 -3.41
C ASN A 31 8.46 14.89 -3.44
N SER A 32 8.70 16.13 -3.01
CA SER A 32 7.70 17.21 -3.00
C SER A 32 7.20 17.62 -4.39
N ASP A 33 7.97 17.39 -5.44
CA ASP A 33 7.57 17.68 -6.83
C ASP A 33 6.41 16.78 -7.31
N LEU A 34 6.16 15.70 -6.60
CA LEU A 34 5.05 14.78 -6.87
C LEU A 34 3.74 15.20 -6.19
N ASN A 35 3.74 16.24 -5.36
CA ASN A 35 2.52 16.83 -4.86
C ASN A 35 1.65 17.36 -6.01
N GLY A 36 0.35 17.09 -5.93
CA GLY A 36 -0.58 17.43 -7.00
C GLY A 36 -0.59 16.44 -8.17
N LYS A 37 0.20 15.37 -8.12
CA LYS A 37 0.19 14.28 -9.09
C LYS A 37 -0.64 13.11 -8.57
N TYR A 38 -1.19 12.32 -9.49
CA TYR A 38 -1.94 11.12 -9.16
C TYR A 38 -1.03 9.90 -9.12
N VAL A 39 -1.18 9.10 -8.08
CA VAL A 39 -0.69 7.73 -8.03
C VAL A 39 -1.82 6.79 -8.43
N TYR A 40 -1.50 5.76 -9.20
CA TYR A 40 -2.46 4.82 -9.78
C TYR A 40 -2.19 3.41 -9.29
N LEU A 41 -3.26 2.68 -8.99
CA LEU A 41 -3.24 1.27 -8.66
C LEU A 41 -3.54 0.46 -9.93
N TYR A 42 -2.64 -0.45 -10.30
CA TYR A 42 -2.76 -1.31 -11.48
C TYR A 42 -2.77 -2.78 -11.10
N GLU A 43 -3.36 -3.58 -11.96
CA GLU A 43 -3.16 -5.02 -11.95
C GLU A 43 -1.71 -5.35 -12.36
N TYR A 44 -1.07 -6.26 -11.62
CA TYR A 44 0.31 -6.63 -11.89
C TYR A 44 0.44 -7.45 -13.17
N GLY A 45 1.43 -7.12 -14.00
CA GLY A 45 1.78 -7.89 -15.18
C GLY A 45 0.83 -7.77 -16.38
N VAL A 46 -0.21 -6.94 -16.27
CA VAL A 46 -1.12 -6.66 -17.40
C VAL A 46 -0.63 -5.44 -18.15
N LYS A 47 -0.19 -5.67 -19.40
CA LYS A 47 0.25 -4.59 -20.28
C LYS A 47 -0.95 -3.73 -20.71
N ASP A 48 -0.77 -2.41 -20.70
CA ASP A 48 -1.78 -1.43 -21.13
C ASP A 48 -3.11 -1.52 -20.35
N ALA A 49 -3.07 -2.06 -19.12
CA ALA A 49 -4.23 -2.09 -18.24
C ALA A 49 -4.67 -0.69 -17.83
N ALA A 50 -5.98 -0.48 -17.78
CA ALA A 50 -6.53 0.70 -17.13
C ALA A 50 -6.26 0.63 -15.61
N PRO A 51 -6.04 1.77 -14.94
CA PRO A 51 -5.89 1.78 -13.50
C PRO A 51 -7.18 1.29 -12.81
N LEU A 52 -7.00 0.51 -11.75
CA LEU A 52 -8.11 0.04 -10.91
C LEU A 52 -8.63 1.15 -9.99
N ASP A 53 -7.73 2.02 -9.55
CA ASP A 53 -8.02 3.14 -8.67
C ASP A 53 -6.90 4.19 -8.76
N SER A 54 -7.14 5.38 -8.20
CA SER A 54 -6.16 6.46 -8.15
C SER A 54 -6.33 7.32 -6.91
N ALA A 55 -5.26 7.96 -6.48
CA ALA A 55 -5.26 8.93 -5.40
C ALA A 55 -4.35 10.12 -5.70
N LEU A 56 -4.80 11.30 -5.30
CA LEU A 56 -4.02 12.52 -5.41
C LEU A 56 -3.00 12.60 -4.27
N VAL A 57 -1.75 12.90 -4.60
CA VAL A 57 -0.73 13.19 -3.60
C VAL A 57 -0.89 14.62 -3.11
N GLN A 58 -1.09 14.78 -1.82
CA GLN A 58 -1.22 16.06 -1.13
C GLN A 58 -0.33 16.08 0.11
N ASN A 59 0.51 17.10 0.25
CA ASN A 59 1.45 17.23 1.38
C ASN A 59 2.28 15.96 1.63
N GLY A 60 2.74 15.32 0.56
CA GLY A 60 3.56 14.11 0.62
C GLY A 60 2.81 12.84 1.03
N SER A 61 1.48 12.81 0.97
CA SER A 61 0.70 11.62 1.33
C SER A 61 -0.49 11.40 0.39
N PHE A 62 -0.95 10.15 0.36
CA PHE A 62 -2.15 9.73 -0.37
C PHE A 62 -2.85 8.57 0.36
N ALA A 63 -4.09 8.32 0.03
CA ALA A 63 -4.85 7.19 0.58
C ALA A 63 -5.75 6.55 -0.47
N LEU A 64 -5.85 5.23 -0.42
CA LEU A 64 -6.75 4.41 -1.22
C LEU A 64 -7.51 3.47 -0.29
N LYS A 65 -8.80 3.26 -0.55
CA LYS A 65 -9.65 2.32 0.19
C LYS A 65 -10.48 1.51 -0.79
N GLY A 66 -10.69 0.25 -0.45
CA GLY A 66 -11.55 -0.62 -1.24
C GLY A 66 -11.72 -1.98 -0.60
N THR A 67 -12.22 -2.92 -1.37
CA THR A 67 -12.42 -4.31 -0.94
C THR A 67 -11.70 -5.25 -1.88
N GLN A 68 -11.18 -6.34 -1.33
CA GLN A 68 -10.49 -7.38 -2.06
C GLN A 68 -11.09 -8.74 -1.68
N ASN A 69 -11.51 -9.52 -2.67
CA ASN A 69 -12.09 -10.84 -2.42
C ASN A 69 -11.02 -11.88 -2.07
N ALA A 70 -9.83 -11.73 -2.64
CA ALA A 70 -8.69 -12.59 -2.39
C ALA A 70 -7.40 -11.77 -2.55
N PRO A 71 -6.29 -12.15 -1.88
CA PRO A 71 -5.00 -11.52 -2.09
C PRO A 71 -4.58 -11.55 -3.56
N ALA A 72 -4.08 -10.45 -4.07
CA ALA A 72 -3.63 -10.35 -5.45
C ALA A 72 -2.47 -9.37 -5.60
N LEU A 73 -1.56 -9.65 -6.53
CA LEU A 73 -0.47 -8.74 -6.83
C LEU A 73 -0.98 -7.49 -7.54
N ARG A 74 -0.51 -6.35 -7.06
CA ARG A 74 -0.84 -5.02 -7.58
C ARG A 74 0.40 -4.17 -7.68
N THR A 75 0.34 -3.14 -8.51
CA THR A 75 1.40 -2.14 -8.63
C THR A 75 0.82 -0.75 -8.39
N LEU A 76 1.45 0.00 -7.50
CA LEU A 76 1.23 1.44 -7.33
C LEU A 76 2.36 2.19 -8.05
N ARG A 77 2.00 3.10 -8.94
CA ARG A 77 2.95 3.94 -9.66
C ARG A 77 2.32 5.24 -10.14
N PHE A 78 3.14 6.20 -10.45
CA PHE A 78 2.75 7.40 -11.21
C PHE A 78 2.62 7.06 -12.70
N SER A 79 2.06 7.98 -13.49
CA SER A 79 2.13 7.87 -14.95
C SER A 79 3.57 7.99 -15.44
N GLU A 80 3.88 7.39 -16.58
CA GLU A 80 5.22 7.41 -17.18
C GLU A 80 5.68 8.82 -17.58
N GLU A 81 4.74 9.73 -17.77
CA GLU A 81 5.02 11.16 -18.02
C GLU A 81 5.50 11.88 -16.75
N VAL A 82 5.12 11.40 -15.57
CA VAL A 82 5.48 11.99 -14.27
C VAL A 82 6.74 11.36 -13.69
N VAL A 83 6.83 10.04 -13.75
CA VAL A 83 8.01 9.27 -13.32
C VAL A 83 8.40 8.30 -14.41
N GLU A 84 9.56 8.51 -15.00
CA GLU A 84 10.09 7.65 -16.03
C GLU A 84 10.37 6.23 -15.48
N PRO A 85 9.95 5.18 -16.19
CA PRO A 85 10.20 3.80 -15.77
C PRO A 85 11.72 3.48 -15.74
N VAL A 86 12.18 2.95 -14.63
CA VAL A 86 13.57 2.51 -14.44
C VAL A 86 13.60 0.99 -14.30
N ARG A 87 14.55 0.35 -14.98
CA ARG A 87 14.81 -1.08 -14.81
C ARG A 87 15.56 -1.32 -13.52
N VAL A 88 15.03 -2.22 -12.71
CA VAL A 88 15.64 -2.66 -11.44
C VAL A 88 15.88 -4.16 -11.45
N ALA A 89 16.70 -4.64 -10.52
CA ALA A 89 16.95 -6.07 -10.38
C ALA A 89 15.68 -6.82 -9.93
N PRO A 90 15.55 -8.11 -10.28
CA PRO A 90 14.42 -8.93 -9.83
C PRO A 90 14.25 -8.87 -8.31
N GLY A 91 13.00 -8.67 -7.86
CA GLY A 91 12.66 -8.56 -6.44
C GLY A 91 12.86 -7.16 -5.84
N GLU A 92 13.29 -6.18 -6.61
CA GLU A 92 13.36 -4.78 -6.19
C GLU A 92 12.20 -3.97 -6.76
N ASN A 93 11.78 -2.94 -6.03
CA ASN A 93 10.86 -1.94 -6.54
C ASN A 93 11.63 -0.83 -7.25
N ALA A 94 11.14 -0.40 -8.40
CA ALA A 94 11.67 0.80 -9.05
C ALA A 94 11.38 2.05 -8.20
N PRO A 95 12.17 3.13 -8.37
CA PRO A 95 11.91 4.39 -7.68
C PRO A 95 10.46 4.86 -7.89
N PHE A 96 9.81 5.28 -6.82
CA PHE A 96 8.43 5.78 -6.80
C PHE A 96 7.39 4.80 -7.39
N MET A 97 7.70 3.50 -7.33
CA MET A 97 6.81 2.41 -7.71
C MET A 97 6.87 1.30 -6.67
N ALA A 98 5.75 0.69 -6.34
CA ALA A 98 5.69 -0.44 -5.44
C ALA A 98 4.84 -1.57 -6.02
N THR A 99 5.39 -2.77 -6.05
CA THR A 99 4.66 -4.01 -6.32
C THR A 99 4.48 -4.76 -5.01
N PHE A 100 3.25 -5.15 -4.71
CA PHE A 100 2.88 -5.72 -3.41
C PHE A 100 1.66 -6.63 -3.51
N VAL A 101 1.40 -7.36 -2.45
CA VAL A 101 0.17 -8.14 -2.31
C VAL A 101 -0.91 -7.25 -1.73
N LEU A 102 -1.96 -6.99 -2.52
CA LEU A 102 -3.15 -6.31 -2.02
C LEU A 102 -4.08 -7.34 -1.36
N GLU A 103 -4.27 -7.17 -0.08
CA GLU A 103 -5.16 -7.95 0.78
C GLU A 103 -5.93 -7.03 1.72
N ASN A 104 -7.03 -7.49 2.28
CA ASN A 104 -7.76 -6.68 3.24
C ASN A 104 -6.94 -6.43 4.50
N GLY A 105 -6.98 -5.22 5.00
CA GLY A 105 -6.19 -4.76 6.13
C GLY A 105 -5.63 -3.36 5.90
N LYS A 106 -4.75 -2.94 6.77
CA LYS A 106 -4.08 -1.64 6.70
C LYS A 106 -2.68 -1.80 6.13
N LEU A 107 -2.44 -1.21 4.96
CA LEU A 107 -1.16 -1.22 4.29
C LEU A 107 -0.53 0.17 4.37
N ALA A 108 0.76 0.20 4.68
CA ALA A 108 1.58 1.41 4.63
C ALA A 108 2.54 1.33 3.43
N VAL A 109 2.45 2.28 2.53
CA VAL A 109 3.29 2.37 1.33
C VAL A 109 4.18 3.58 1.42
N VAL A 110 5.46 3.41 1.19
CA VAL A 110 6.41 4.50 1.02
C VAL A 110 6.90 4.50 -0.42
N LEU A 111 6.58 5.54 -1.17
CA LEU A 111 7.09 5.75 -2.52
C LEU A 111 8.29 6.71 -2.45
N ASP A 112 9.46 6.15 -2.66
CA ASP A 112 10.75 6.82 -2.58
C ASP A 112 11.69 6.24 -3.63
N SER A 113 12.94 6.65 -3.64
CA SER A 113 14.03 6.02 -4.40
C SER A 113 14.12 4.51 -4.14
N THR A 114 13.78 4.08 -2.93
CA THR A 114 13.56 2.67 -2.56
C THR A 114 12.18 2.54 -1.94
N SER A 115 11.19 2.16 -2.73
CA SER A 115 9.81 2.03 -2.26
C SER A 115 9.60 0.78 -1.42
N THR A 116 8.78 0.87 -0.38
CA THR A 116 8.48 -0.22 0.54
C THR A 116 6.99 -0.31 0.83
N VAL A 117 6.52 -1.53 1.11
CA VAL A 117 5.14 -1.81 1.56
C VAL A 117 5.19 -2.66 2.83
N SER A 118 4.33 -2.35 3.78
CA SER A 118 4.24 -3.03 5.08
C SER A 118 2.82 -2.96 5.64
N GLY A 119 2.58 -3.61 6.76
CA GLY A 119 1.33 -3.54 7.53
C GLY A 119 0.47 -4.79 7.45
N THR A 120 0.72 -5.68 6.49
CA THR A 120 0.09 -7.00 6.39
C THR A 120 1.14 -8.09 6.38
N PRO A 121 0.83 -9.31 6.83
CA PRO A 121 1.84 -10.38 6.98
C PRO A 121 2.63 -10.68 5.71
N GLU A 122 1.97 -10.75 4.56
CA GLU A 122 2.61 -11.06 3.27
C GLU A 122 3.57 -9.92 2.86
N ASN A 123 3.16 -8.69 3.01
CA ASN A 123 3.97 -7.53 2.66
C ASN A 123 5.12 -7.31 3.66
N ASP A 124 4.91 -7.58 4.94
CA ASP A 124 5.96 -7.51 5.95
C ASP A 124 7.03 -8.57 5.71
N ALA A 125 6.65 -9.79 5.36
CA ALA A 125 7.57 -10.87 4.99
C ALA A 125 8.37 -10.52 3.72
N GLN A 126 7.72 -9.95 2.71
CA GLN A 126 8.38 -9.49 1.49
C GLN A 126 9.39 -8.38 1.77
N LYS A 127 9.03 -7.40 2.60
CA LYS A 127 9.92 -6.31 3.02
C LYS A 127 11.16 -6.84 3.75
N GLU A 128 10.99 -7.80 4.65
CA GLU A 128 12.10 -8.43 5.35
C GLU A 128 13.01 -9.21 4.39
N LEU A 129 12.44 -9.94 3.44
CA LEU A 129 13.20 -10.66 2.42
C LEU A 129 14.01 -9.70 1.55
N GLN A 130 13.43 -8.59 1.11
CA GLN A 130 14.12 -7.56 0.31
C GLN A 130 15.31 -6.97 1.08
N ALA A 131 15.15 -6.70 2.37
CA ALA A 131 16.23 -6.21 3.23
C ALA A 131 17.39 -7.21 3.32
N LYS A 132 17.10 -8.50 3.50
CA LYS A 132 18.12 -9.56 3.53
C LYS A 132 18.85 -9.71 2.20
N ILE A 133 18.14 -9.64 1.07
CA ILE A 133 18.75 -9.68 -0.27
C ILE A 133 19.70 -8.50 -0.46
N LYS A 134 19.29 -7.31 -0.06
CA LYS A 134 20.13 -6.10 -0.14
C LYS A 134 21.41 -6.24 0.68
N ASP A 135 21.32 -6.77 1.90
CA ASP A 135 22.48 -6.99 2.77
C ASP A 135 23.44 -8.00 2.17
N LEU A 136 22.93 -9.10 1.61
CA LEU A 136 23.74 -10.12 0.94
C LEU A 136 24.47 -9.55 -0.28
N ARG A 137 23.80 -8.77 -1.11
CA ARG A 137 24.42 -8.10 -2.27
C ARG A 137 25.52 -7.16 -1.83
N SER A 138 25.28 -6.32 -0.82
CA SER A 138 26.30 -5.42 -0.27
C SER A 138 27.52 -6.19 0.27
N GLY A 139 27.32 -7.36 0.86
CA GLY A 139 28.41 -8.24 1.28
C GLY A 139 29.21 -8.79 0.11
N ILE A 140 28.57 -9.23 -0.96
CA ILE A 140 29.20 -9.71 -2.18
C ILE A 140 30.03 -8.59 -2.84
N ASP A 141 29.44 -7.39 -2.98
CA ASP A 141 30.11 -6.25 -3.61
C ASP A 141 31.39 -5.87 -2.86
N LYS A 142 31.38 -5.92 -1.52
CA LYS A 142 32.59 -5.70 -0.71
C LYS A 142 33.65 -6.78 -0.95
N LEU A 143 33.27 -8.04 -1.00
CA LEU A 143 34.19 -9.15 -1.26
C LEU A 143 34.81 -9.05 -2.65
N VAL A 144 34.06 -8.62 -3.65
CA VAL A 144 34.57 -8.44 -5.02
C VAL A 144 35.51 -7.24 -5.08
N ALA A 145 35.24 -6.17 -4.32
CA ALA A 145 36.10 -4.98 -4.30
C ALA A 145 37.46 -5.22 -3.60
N ASP A 146 37.51 -6.21 -2.70
CA ASP A 146 38.72 -6.58 -1.96
C ASP A 146 39.62 -7.63 -2.68
N MET A 147 39.19 -8.10 -3.85
CA MET A 147 39.93 -9.04 -4.71
C MET A 147 40.75 -8.31 -5.79
#